data_07ea9ea2af607f735c05dc77443fd045
#
_entry.id   07ea9ea2af607f735c05dc77443fd045
#
_cell.length_a   1.000
_cell.length_b   1.000
_cell.length_c   1.000
_cell.angle_alpha   90.00
_cell.angle_beta   90.00
_cell.angle_gamma   90.00
#
_symmetry.space_group_name_H-M   'P 1'
#
loop_
_entity.id
_entity.type
_entity.pdbx_description
1 polymer ?
#
loop_
_entity_poly.entity_id
_entity_poly.type
_entity_poly.pdbx_seq_one_letter_code
_entity_poly.pdbx_strand_id
1 'polypeptide(L)'
;PPYSSAASDVYKRQPYYNKPNQKGLLNHYTRLHDNSNLPIIIYNIPGRSIIDMKPDTMGQLSKLPRIIGVKDATGDVSRVSDTRETCGTNFLQLSGEDATALGFNAHGGVGCISVIANIAPKLSALFQDAMLAGNYKSALEYQDKLLPLHRAAFAEPSPAPTKYALSLLSKCENEVRAPLCTISTETESQIKSAMHTAGLISASDE
;
A
#
# COMPACT_ATOMS: atom_id res chain seq x y z
N PRO A 1 -1.74 -20.19 11.16
CA PRO A 1 -0.81 -19.58 12.08
C PRO A 1 -0.76 -18.08 11.84
N PRO A 2 -0.69 -17.24 12.88
CA PRO A 2 -0.68 -15.79 12.75
C PRO A 2 0.62 -15.22 12.13
N TYR A 3 1.62 -16.05 11.90
CA TYR A 3 2.95 -15.62 11.43
C TYR A 3 3.46 -16.55 10.33
N SER A 4 4.06 -15.97 9.29
CA SER A 4 4.85 -16.72 8.32
C SER A 4 6.25 -16.95 8.88
N SER A 5 6.67 -18.21 8.99
CA SER A 5 8.02 -18.57 9.47
C SER A 5 9.14 -18.18 8.50
N ALA A 6 8.80 -17.77 7.29
CA ALA A 6 9.76 -17.35 6.26
C ALA A 6 9.83 -15.82 6.09
N ALA A 7 9.03 -15.05 6.83
CA ALA A 7 9.05 -13.60 6.75
C ALA A 7 10.23 -13.00 7.50
N SER A 8 10.90 -12.02 6.88
CA SER A 8 11.96 -11.23 7.53
C SER A 8 11.39 -10.11 8.41
N ASP A 9 10.10 -9.84 8.32
CA ASP A 9 9.36 -8.87 9.12
C ASP A 9 7.92 -9.32 9.39
N VAL A 10 7.19 -8.59 10.23
CA VAL A 10 5.75 -8.77 10.44
C VAL A 10 5.01 -7.54 9.95
N TYR A 11 4.26 -7.73 8.86
CA TYR A 11 3.31 -6.75 8.34
C TYR A 11 1.96 -6.96 9.03
N LYS A 12 1.54 -6.02 9.86
CA LYS A 12 0.35 -6.17 10.68
C LYS A 12 -0.59 -4.99 10.57
N ARG A 13 -1.82 -5.28 10.10
CA ARG A 13 -2.93 -4.33 10.12
C ARG A 13 -3.46 -4.17 11.54
N GLN A 14 -3.84 -2.94 11.90
CA GLN A 14 -4.46 -2.64 13.19
C GLN A 14 -5.84 -3.30 13.36
N PRO A 15 -6.33 -3.48 14.62
CA PRO A 15 -7.68 -3.95 14.90
C PRO A 15 -8.74 -3.05 14.26
N TYR A 16 -9.86 -3.61 13.82
CA TYR A 16 -10.89 -2.83 13.10
C TYR A 16 -12.30 -2.94 13.70
N TYR A 17 -12.80 -4.15 14.01
CA TYR A 17 -14.18 -4.34 14.43
C TYR A 17 -14.50 -3.66 15.77
N ASN A 18 -13.68 -3.86 16.78
CA ASN A 18 -13.86 -3.32 18.14
C ASN A 18 -13.37 -1.89 18.34
N LYS A 19 -12.84 -1.26 17.28
CA LYS A 19 -12.48 0.16 17.20
C LYS A 19 -11.77 0.69 18.47
N PRO A 20 -10.61 0.14 18.84
CA PRO A 20 -9.88 0.59 20.02
C PRO A 20 -9.47 2.06 19.89
N ASN A 21 -9.41 2.76 21.01
CA ASN A 21 -8.81 4.09 21.06
C ASN A 21 -7.27 4.03 20.97
N GLN A 22 -6.60 5.19 20.97
CA GLN A 22 -5.14 5.26 20.83
C GLN A 22 -4.39 4.46 21.89
N LYS A 23 -4.87 4.45 23.14
CA LYS A 23 -4.31 3.63 24.23
C LYS A 23 -4.42 2.13 23.94
N GLY A 24 -5.55 1.71 23.38
CA GLY A 24 -5.77 0.32 22.96
C GLY A 24 -4.84 -0.10 21.82
N LEU A 25 -4.60 0.79 20.84
CA LEU A 25 -3.64 0.57 19.77
C LEU A 25 -2.21 0.45 20.33
N LEU A 26 -1.81 1.34 21.21
CA LEU A 26 -0.51 1.29 21.88
C LEU A 26 -0.30 -0.05 22.58
N ASN A 27 -1.26 -0.48 23.41
CA ASN A 27 -1.20 -1.75 24.11
C ASN A 27 -1.13 -2.95 23.16
N HIS A 28 -1.89 -2.92 22.05
CA HIS A 28 -1.91 -3.99 21.05
C HIS A 28 -0.54 -4.18 20.40
N TYR A 29 0.06 -3.11 19.90
CA TYR A 29 1.36 -3.19 19.23
C TYR A 29 2.52 -3.43 20.20
N THR A 30 2.43 -2.95 21.44
CA THR A 30 3.40 -3.31 22.50
C THR A 30 3.38 -4.82 22.75
N ARG A 31 2.20 -5.44 22.87
CA ARG A 31 2.10 -6.90 23.01
C ARG A 31 2.62 -7.66 21.78
N LEU A 32 2.39 -7.15 20.57
CA LEU A 32 2.95 -7.75 19.36
C LEU A 32 4.49 -7.68 19.38
N HIS A 33 5.02 -6.51 19.73
CA HIS A 33 6.46 -6.31 19.90
C HIS A 33 7.06 -7.30 20.92
N ASP A 34 6.43 -7.45 22.08
CA ASP A 34 6.95 -8.29 23.16
C ASP A 34 6.92 -9.79 22.83
N ASN A 35 6.02 -10.21 21.92
CA ASN A 35 5.82 -11.59 21.51
C ASN A 35 6.35 -11.92 20.10
N SER A 36 7.14 -11.03 19.48
CA SER A 36 7.75 -11.25 18.17
C SER A 36 9.24 -10.92 18.22
N ASN A 37 10.06 -11.72 17.57
CA ASN A 37 11.49 -11.43 17.36
C ASN A 37 11.76 -10.75 16.01
N LEU A 38 10.72 -10.56 15.20
CA LEU A 38 10.83 -9.94 13.86
C LEU A 38 10.59 -8.42 13.93
N PRO A 39 11.19 -7.64 13.03
CA PRO A 39 10.81 -6.26 12.80
C PRO A 39 9.34 -6.15 12.43
N ILE A 40 8.69 -5.08 12.87
CA ILE A 40 7.25 -4.85 12.67
C ILE A 40 7.06 -3.55 11.90
N ILE A 41 6.33 -3.62 10.78
CA ILE A 41 5.81 -2.45 10.05
C ILE A 41 4.31 -2.35 10.34
N ILE A 42 3.88 -1.25 10.93
CA ILE A 42 2.48 -0.99 11.25
C ILE A 42 1.75 -0.63 9.96
N TYR A 43 0.58 -1.23 9.72
CA TYR A 43 -0.28 -0.84 8.60
C TYR A 43 -1.44 0.02 9.09
N ASN A 44 -1.38 1.32 8.81
CA ASN A 44 -2.44 2.27 9.09
C ASN A 44 -3.31 2.48 7.85
N ILE A 45 -4.57 2.01 7.90
CA ILE A 45 -5.53 2.07 6.79
C ILE A 45 -6.94 2.43 7.29
N PRO A 46 -7.20 3.69 7.62
CA PRO A 46 -8.49 4.14 8.18
C PRO A 46 -9.68 3.84 7.25
N GLY A 47 -9.50 3.91 5.95
CA GLY A 47 -10.55 3.59 4.97
C GLY A 47 -11.11 2.17 5.07
N ARG A 48 -10.35 1.21 5.65
CA ARG A 48 -10.79 -0.16 5.88
C ARG A 48 -10.98 -0.53 7.34
N SER A 49 -10.18 0.06 8.23
CA SER A 49 -10.21 -0.23 9.66
C SER A 49 -11.06 0.75 10.47
N ILE A 50 -11.47 1.87 9.86
CA ILE A 50 -12.18 3.00 10.49
C ILE A 50 -11.28 3.73 11.52
N ILE A 51 -10.31 3.04 12.12
CA ILE A 51 -9.42 3.59 13.12
C ILE A 51 -8.20 4.18 12.43
N ASP A 52 -7.86 5.39 12.82
CA ASP A 52 -6.63 6.07 12.43
C ASP A 52 -5.66 6.14 13.61
N MET A 53 -4.46 5.61 13.43
CA MET A 53 -3.37 5.74 14.40
C MET A 53 -2.73 7.12 14.23
N LYS A 54 -2.81 7.94 15.26
CA LYS A 54 -2.26 9.31 15.24
C LYS A 54 -0.73 9.31 15.29
N PRO A 55 -0.07 10.33 14.73
CA PRO A 55 1.39 10.47 14.78
C PRO A 55 1.98 10.37 16.19
N ASP A 56 1.34 10.95 17.21
CA ASP A 56 1.78 10.85 18.62
C ASP A 56 1.79 9.40 19.14
N THR A 57 0.79 8.60 18.76
CA THR A 57 0.74 7.17 19.12
C THR A 57 1.83 6.40 18.39
N MET A 58 2.06 6.72 17.13
CA MET A 58 3.15 6.17 16.32
C MET A 58 4.52 6.51 16.95
N GLY A 59 4.71 7.77 17.39
CA GLY A 59 5.91 8.23 18.08
C GLY A 59 6.19 7.51 19.40
N GLN A 60 5.14 7.09 20.13
CA GLN A 60 5.33 6.25 21.31
C GLN A 60 5.76 4.83 20.94
N LEU A 61 5.15 4.25 19.89
CA LEU A 61 5.46 2.91 19.40
C LEU A 61 6.85 2.83 18.76
N SER A 62 7.31 3.86 18.07
CA SER A 62 8.64 3.91 17.43
C SER A 62 9.80 3.82 18.43
N LYS A 63 9.55 4.01 19.73
CA LYS A 63 10.54 3.80 20.80
C LYS A 63 10.79 2.31 21.09
N LEU A 64 9.92 1.43 20.60
CA LEU A 64 10.07 -0.01 20.70
C LEU A 64 10.96 -0.51 19.55
N PRO A 65 12.13 -1.14 19.83
CA PRO A 65 13.17 -1.36 18.82
C PRO A 65 12.77 -2.21 17.61
N ARG A 66 11.72 -3.03 17.74
CA ARG A 66 11.21 -3.82 16.61
C ARG A 66 10.08 -3.13 15.82
N ILE A 67 9.54 -2.01 16.29
CA ILE A 67 8.61 -1.20 15.51
C ILE A 67 9.44 -0.27 14.63
N ILE A 68 9.71 -0.68 13.39
CA ILE A 68 10.68 -0.04 12.51
C ILE A 68 10.06 0.92 11.49
N GLY A 69 8.74 0.88 11.31
CA GLY A 69 8.11 1.70 10.27
C GLY A 69 6.61 1.60 10.22
N VAL A 70 6.05 2.35 9.29
CA VAL A 70 4.63 2.37 8.96
C VAL A 70 4.42 2.24 7.45
N LYS A 71 3.41 1.46 7.04
CA LYS A 71 2.72 1.62 5.76
C LYS A 71 1.51 2.51 6.03
N ASP A 72 1.54 3.73 5.52
CA ASP A 72 0.45 4.68 5.65
C ASP A 72 -0.42 4.69 4.38
N ALA A 73 -1.70 4.37 4.56
CA ALA A 73 -2.72 4.36 3.51
C ALA A 73 -3.86 5.33 3.83
N THR A 74 -3.54 6.47 4.44
CA THR A 74 -4.49 7.56 4.67
C THR A 74 -4.73 8.40 3.43
N GLY A 75 -3.77 8.44 2.50
CA GLY A 75 -3.76 9.36 1.36
C GLY A 75 -3.33 10.79 1.72
N ASP A 76 -3.15 11.09 3.00
CA ASP A 76 -2.69 12.40 3.48
C ASP A 76 -1.17 12.46 3.51
N VAL A 77 -0.57 13.12 2.51
CA VAL A 77 0.88 13.23 2.38
C VAL A 77 1.53 14.09 3.47
N SER A 78 0.78 14.99 4.12
CA SER A 78 1.30 15.83 5.22
C SER A 78 1.72 14.99 6.43
N ARG A 79 1.08 13.84 6.63
CA ARG A 79 1.38 12.91 7.72
C ARG A 79 2.80 12.38 7.71
N VAL A 80 3.45 12.37 6.55
CA VAL A 80 4.87 11.98 6.47
C VAL A 80 5.74 12.90 7.32
N SER A 81 5.46 14.19 7.29
CA SER A 81 6.17 15.20 8.11
C SER A 81 5.82 15.07 9.58
N ASP A 82 4.53 14.92 9.93
CA ASP A 82 4.07 14.74 11.31
C ASP A 82 4.65 13.46 11.94
N THR A 83 4.67 12.37 11.18
CA THR A 83 5.27 11.10 11.62
C THR A 83 6.78 11.22 11.78
N ARG A 84 7.47 11.96 10.91
CA ARG A 84 8.91 12.19 11.05
C ARG A 84 9.23 13.04 12.29
N GLU A 85 8.41 14.03 12.60
CA GLU A 85 8.55 14.83 13.82
C GLU A 85 8.43 13.98 15.08
N THR A 86 7.47 13.06 15.14
CA THR A 86 7.19 12.25 16.33
C THR A 86 8.05 10.98 16.44
N CYS A 87 8.43 10.37 15.32
CA CYS A 87 9.15 9.10 15.26
C CYS A 87 10.65 9.24 14.95
N GLY A 88 11.09 10.41 14.44
CA GLY A 88 12.45 10.64 13.97
C GLY A 88 12.69 10.21 12.53
N THR A 89 13.89 10.53 12.01
CA THR A 89 14.25 10.38 10.60
C THR A 89 14.57 8.93 10.18
N ASN A 90 14.85 8.05 11.15
CA ASN A 90 15.19 6.65 10.88
C ASN A 90 13.96 5.74 10.82
N PHE A 91 12.77 6.25 11.13
CA PHE A 91 11.54 5.49 11.07
C PHE A 91 11.08 5.35 9.63
N LEU A 92 10.93 4.10 9.14
CA LEU A 92 10.58 3.83 7.76
C LEU A 92 9.13 4.23 7.48
N GLN A 93 8.92 5.07 6.49
CA GLN A 93 7.60 5.49 6.06
C GLN A 93 7.37 5.02 4.62
N LEU A 94 6.43 4.08 4.46
CA LEU A 94 6.05 3.49 3.18
C LEU A 94 4.62 3.93 2.82
N SER A 95 4.43 4.40 1.60
CA SER A 95 3.07 4.67 1.10
C SER A 95 2.27 3.37 0.97
N GLY A 96 1.03 3.40 1.39
CA GLY A 96 0.04 2.35 1.14
C GLY A 96 -0.97 2.73 0.06
N GLU A 97 -0.74 3.86 -0.64
CA GLU A 97 -1.65 4.45 -1.61
C GLU A 97 -0.89 4.85 -2.88
N ASP A 98 -1.09 4.12 -3.97
CA ASP A 98 -0.39 4.33 -5.24
C ASP A 98 -0.65 5.74 -5.82
N ALA A 99 -1.86 6.26 -5.69
CA ALA A 99 -2.24 7.55 -6.28
C ALA A 99 -1.49 8.74 -5.67
N THR A 100 -1.08 8.65 -4.41
CA THR A 100 -0.38 9.71 -3.69
C THR A 100 1.09 9.41 -3.46
N ALA A 101 1.61 8.29 -3.97
CA ALA A 101 2.96 7.78 -3.68
C ALA A 101 4.07 8.78 -4.09
N LEU A 102 3.88 9.52 -5.19
CA LEU A 102 4.82 10.57 -5.60
C LEU A 102 4.94 11.67 -4.54
N GLY A 103 3.81 12.22 -4.11
CA GLY A 103 3.77 13.24 -3.06
C GLY A 103 4.30 12.71 -1.72
N PHE A 104 3.92 11.47 -1.37
CA PHE A 104 4.36 10.80 -0.15
C PHE A 104 5.90 10.66 -0.10
N ASN A 105 6.52 10.20 -1.19
CA ASN A 105 7.97 10.06 -1.28
C ASN A 105 8.66 11.43 -1.32
N ALA A 106 8.07 12.45 -1.98
CA ALA A 106 8.60 13.82 -1.97
C ALA A 106 8.61 14.45 -0.58
N HIS A 107 7.68 14.06 0.32
CA HIS A 107 7.70 14.44 1.73
C HIS A 107 8.71 13.65 2.58
N GLY A 108 9.42 12.67 2.01
CA GLY A 108 10.45 11.88 2.68
C GLY A 108 10.05 10.44 2.98
N GLY A 109 8.98 9.94 2.36
CA GLY A 109 8.70 8.51 2.30
C GLY A 109 9.77 7.78 1.49
N VAL A 110 9.98 6.49 1.79
CA VAL A 110 11.08 5.71 1.22
C VAL A 110 10.61 4.62 0.26
N GLY A 111 9.32 4.60 -0.09
CA GLY A 111 8.78 3.62 -1.03
C GLY A 111 7.27 3.45 -0.92
N CYS A 112 6.75 2.45 -1.63
CA CYS A 112 5.32 2.12 -1.65
C CYS A 112 5.10 0.61 -1.56
N ILE A 113 4.19 0.18 -0.71
CA ILE A 113 3.62 -1.17 -0.74
C ILE A 113 2.37 -1.11 -1.61
N SER A 114 2.57 -1.29 -2.88
CA SER A 114 1.68 -0.97 -3.99
C SER A 114 0.73 -2.14 -4.32
N VAL A 115 -0.51 -1.82 -4.71
CA VAL A 115 -1.41 -2.77 -5.38
C VAL A 115 -1.03 -2.92 -6.84
N ILE A 116 -0.68 -1.82 -7.50
CA ILE A 116 -0.37 -1.81 -8.94
C ILE A 116 0.93 -2.56 -9.26
N ALA A 117 1.84 -2.68 -8.31
CA ALA A 117 3.05 -3.50 -8.47
C ALA A 117 2.74 -4.99 -8.72
N ASN A 118 1.54 -5.49 -8.39
CA ASN A 118 1.13 -6.84 -8.78
C ASN A 118 0.86 -6.94 -10.29
N ILE A 119 0.37 -5.89 -10.92
CA ILE A 119 -0.03 -5.85 -12.34
C ILE A 119 1.12 -5.34 -13.21
N ALA A 120 1.78 -4.26 -12.78
CA ALA A 120 2.80 -3.52 -13.50
C ALA A 120 4.11 -3.38 -12.70
N PRO A 121 4.77 -4.49 -12.27
CA PRO A 121 5.91 -4.44 -11.36
C PRO A 121 7.08 -3.62 -11.93
N LYS A 122 7.36 -3.75 -13.23
CA LYS A 122 8.45 -3.02 -13.89
C LYS A 122 8.22 -1.50 -13.86
N LEU A 123 7.02 -1.04 -14.20
CA LEU A 123 6.70 0.40 -14.18
C LEU A 123 6.71 0.95 -12.74
N SER A 124 6.19 0.17 -11.78
CA SER A 124 6.22 0.54 -10.37
C SER A 124 7.65 0.64 -9.82
N ALA A 125 8.55 -0.27 -10.22
CA ALA A 125 9.97 -0.20 -9.87
C ALA A 125 10.64 1.05 -10.47
N LEU A 126 10.45 1.29 -11.78
CA LEU A 126 11.01 2.47 -12.45
C LEU A 126 10.51 3.79 -11.83
N PHE A 127 9.26 3.84 -11.39
CA PHE A 127 8.73 4.96 -10.62
C PHE A 127 9.49 5.17 -9.32
N GLN A 128 9.69 4.11 -8.53
CA GLN A 128 10.40 4.20 -7.26
C GLN A 128 11.88 4.54 -7.44
N ASP A 129 12.54 3.97 -8.45
CA ASP A 129 13.93 4.28 -8.80
C ASP A 129 14.10 5.76 -9.17
N ALA A 130 13.17 6.31 -9.97
CA ALA A 130 13.16 7.73 -10.32
C ALA A 130 12.99 8.63 -9.07
N MET A 131 12.10 8.24 -8.13
CA MET A 131 11.92 8.96 -6.86
C MET A 131 13.19 8.93 -6.00
N LEU A 132 13.82 7.77 -5.84
CA LEU A 132 15.05 7.62 -5.06
C LEU A 132 16.23 8.40 -5.66
N ALA A 133 16.27 8.52 -6.99
CA ALA A 133 17.25 9.31 -7.71
C ALA A 133 16.96 10.83 -7.70
N GLY A 134 15.85 11.28 -7.12
CA GLY A 134 15.40 12.66 -7.16
C GLY A 134 14.95 13.15 -8.55
N ASN A 135 14.72 12.23 -9.49
CA ASN A 135 14.25 12.54 -10.83
C ASN A 135 12.72 12.66 -10.87
N TYR A 136 12.20 13.74 -10.29
CA TYR A 136 10.75 13.98 -10.18
C TYR A 136 10.05 14.08 -11.55
N LYS A 137 10.75 14.52 -12.59
CA LYS A 137 10.15 14.58 -13.94
C LYS A 137 9.79 13.18 -14.44
N SER A 138 10.74 12.25 -14.43
CA SER A 138 10.48 10.88 -14.83
C SER A 138 9.51 10.17 -13.88
N ALA A 139 9.59 10.44 -12.58
CA ALA A 139 8.65 9.89 -11.60
C ALA A 139 7.21 10.32 -11.90
N LEU A 140 6.99 11.59 -12.26
CA LEU A 140 5.66 12.09 -12.64
C LEU A 140 5.14 11.41 -13.92
N GLU A 141 5.99 11.21 -14.93
CA GLU A 141 5.62 10.50 -16.16
C GLU A 141 5.14 9.05 -15.86
N TYR A 142 5.82 8.34 -14.94
CA TYR A 142 5.39 7.00 -14.51
C TYR A 142 4.12 7.05 -13.64
N GLN A 143 4.00 8.03 -12.75
CA GLN A 143 2.81 8.21 -11.91
C GLN A 143 1.57 8.44 -12.79
N ASP A 144 1.65 9.34 -13.77
CA ASP A 144 0.53 9.65 -14.67
C ASP A 144 0.16 8.44 -15.53
N LYS A 145 1.15 7.67 -15.96
CA LYS A 145 0.93 6.44 -16.73
C LYS A 145 0.26 5.33 -15.92
N LEU A 146 0.54 5.23 -14.62
CA LEU A 146 0.00 4.21 -13.73
C LEU A 146 -1.34 4.63 -13.08
N LEU A 147 -1.66 5.92 -13.00
CA LEU A 147 -2.83 6.43 -12.31
C LEU A 147 -4.17 5.89 -12.85
N PRO A 148 -4.41 5.75 -14.17
CA PRO A 148 -5.62 5.12 -14.68
C PRO A 148 -5.79 3.68 -14.18
N LEU A 149 -4.69 2.92 -14.14
CA LEU A 149 -4.68 1.54 -13.66
C LEU A 149 -4.98 1.47 -12.16
N HIS A 150 -4.43 2.39 -11.37
CA HIS A 150 -4.76 2.49 -9.95
C HIS A 150 -6.27 2.75 -9.74
N ARG A 151 -6.85 3.71 -10.45
CA ARG A 151 -8.28 4.02 -10.34
C ARG A 151 -9.14 2.80 -10.71
N ALA A 152 -8.83 2.13 -11.81
CA ALA A 152 -9.55 0.93 -12.25
C ALA A 152 -9.42 -0.23 -11.26
N ALA A 153 -8.24 -0.43 -10.65
CA ALA A 153 -8.00 -1.48 -9.66
C ALA A 153 -8.76 -1.26 -8.33
N PHE A 154 -9.30 -0.07 -8.10
CA PHE A 154 -10.10 0.28 -6.92
C PHE A 154 -11.53 0.71 -7.24
N ALA A 155 -11.97 0.56 -8.50
CA ALA A 155 -13.37 0.81 -8.88
C ALA A 155 -14.34 -0.14 -8.17
N GLU A 156 -13.90 -1.36 -7.89
CA GLU A 156 -14.62 -2.35 -7.09
C GLU A 156 -13.71 -2.94 -5.99
N PRO A 157 -14.28 -3.72 -5.04
CA PRO A 157 -13.50 -4.24 -3.92
C PRO A 157 -12.30 -5.10 -4.34
N SER A 158 -11.11 -4.67 -3.95
CA SER A 158 -9.87 -5.43 -4.13
C SER A 158 -9.93 -6.75 -3.33
N PRO A 159 -9.43 -7.90 -3.86
CA PRO A 159 -8.51 -8.01 -4.99
C PRO A 159 -9.16 -8.32 -6.35
N ALA A 160 -10.49 -8.30 -6.51
CA ALA A 160 -11.14 -8.75 -7.73
C ALA A 160 -10.66 -8.03 -9.01
N PRO A 161 -10.58 -6.67 -9.08
CA PRO A 161 -10.07 -5.99 -10.26
C PRO A 161 -8.60 -6.34 -10.57
N THR A 162 -7.77 -6.48 -9.52
CA THR A 162 -6.36 -6.86 -9.67
C THR A 162 -6.20 -8.27 -10.24
N LYS A 163 -7.02 -9.22 -9.79
CA LYS A 163 -7.00 -10.59 -10.30
C LYS A 163 -7.48 -10.66 -11.75
N TYR A 164 -8.50 -9.88 -12.11
CA TYR A 164 -8.92 -9.75 -13.49
C TYR A 164 -7.79 -9.23 -14.38
N ALA A 165 -7.11 -8.16 -13.98
CA ALA A 165 -5.96 -7.64 -14.72
C ALA A 165 -4.84 -8.69 -14.88
N LEU A 166 -4.56 -9.46 -13.84
CA LEU A 166 -3.57 -10.54 -13.88
C LEU A 166 -4.00 -11.71 -14.76
N SER A 167 -5.30 -12.00 -14.84
CA SER A 167 -5.81 -13.06 -15.74
C SER A 167 -5.63 -12.68 -17.21
N LEU A 168 -5.78 -11.41 -17.58
CA LEU A 168 -5.47 -10.92 -18.92
C LEU A 168 -3.99 -11.10 -19.28
N LEU A 169 -3.10 -11.10 -18.29
CA LEU A 169 -1.67 -11.38 -18.44
C LEU A 169 -1.33 -12.87 -18.30
N SER A 170 -2.32 -13.75 -18.20
CA SER A 170 -2.15 -15.20 -17.98
C SER A 170 -1.31 -15.53 -16.73
N LYS A 171 -1.43 -14.71 -15.66
CA LYS A 171 -0.68 -14.87 -14.41
C LYS A 171 -1.47 -15.58 -13.32
N CYS A 172 -2.80 -15.55 -13.37
CA CYS A 172 -3.69 -16.29 -12.47
C CYS A 172 -5.07 -16.43 -13.08
N GLU A 173 -5.92 -17.27 -12.47
CA GLU A 173 -7.34 -17.35 -12.79
C GLU A 173 -8.11 -16.15 -12.23
N ASN A 174 -9.17 -15.73 -12.95
CA ASN A 174 -10.07 -14.66 -12.50
C ASN A 174 -11.08 -15.21 -11.46
N GLU A 175 -10.58 -15.71 -10.35
CA GLU A 175 -11.37 -16.25 -9.27
C GLU A 175 -11.12 -15.51 -7.96
N VAL A 176 -12.20 -15.30 -7.20
CA VAL A 176 -12.13 -14.71 -5.85
C VAL A 176 -12.97 -15.55 -4.89
N ARG A 177 -12.59 -15.54 -3.61
CA ARG A 177 -13.35 -16.23 -2.55
C ARG A 177 -14.55 -15.39 -2.13
N ALA A 178 -15.70 -16.05 -1.92
CA ALA A 178 -16.85 -15.41 -1.31
C ALA A 178 -16.47 -14.75 0.06
N PRO A 179 -17.09 -13.62 0.41
CA PRO A 179 -18.22 -12.94 -0.21
C PRO A 179 -17.88 -12.06 -1.43
N LEU A 180 -16.62 -12.00 -1.86
CA LEU A 180 -16.26 -11.29 -3.09
C LEU A 180 -16.79 -12.04 -4.32
N CYS A 181 -17.02 -11.29 -5.39
CA CYS A 181 -17.42 -11.82 -6.70
C CYS A 181 -16.50 -11.23 -7.79
N THR A 182 -16.63 -11.77 -9.00
CA THR A 182 -16.01 -11.17 -10.19
C THR A 182 -16.53 -9.76 -10.42
N ILE A 183 -15.72 -8.93 -11.07
CA ILE A 183 -16.07 -7.54 -11.35
C ILE A 183 -17.12 -7.41 -12.47
N SER A 184 -17.72 -6.24 -12.58
CA SER A 184 -18.66 -5.88 -13.63
C SER A 184 -17.95 -5.70 -14.97
N THR A 185 -18.71 -5.83 -16.07
CA THR A 185 -18.21 -5.57 -17.45
C THR A 185 -17.73 -4.14 -17.64
N GLU A 186 -18.30 -3.18 -16.90
CA GLU A 186 -17.85 -1.80 -16.90
C GLU A 186 -16.43 -1.69 -16.32
N THR A 187 -16.19 -2.30 -15.16
CA THR A 187 -14.86 -2.32 -14.53
C THR A 187 -13.85 -3.13 -15.36
N GLU A 188 -14.27 -4.22 -16.02
CA GLU A 188 -13.43 -4.95 -16.97
C GLU A 188 -12.92 -4.04 -18.10
N SER A 189 -13.82 -3.24 -18.69
CA SER A 189 -13.48 -2.27 -19.75
C SER A 189 -12.53 -1.20 -19.24
N GLN A 190 -12.73 -0.69 -18.03
CA GLN A 190 -11.82 0.28 -17.40
C GLN A 190 -10.42 -0.31 -17.18
N ILE A 191 -10.34 -1.54 -16.71
CA ILE A 191 -9.05 -2.25 -16.50
C ILE A 191 -8.32 -2.44 -17.83
N LYS A 192 -8.99 -2.94 -18.87
CA LYS A 192 -8.40 -3.12 -20.20
C LYS A 192 -7.85 -1.80 -20.76
N SER A 193 -8.67 -0.72 -20.73
CA SER A 193 -8.24 0.59 -21.20
C SER A 193 -7.03 1.13 -20.41
N ALA A 194 -7.02 0.96 -19.09
CA ALA A 194 -5.91 1.38 -18.26
C ALA A 194 -4.63 0.56 -18.49
N MET A 195 -4.75 -0.75 -18.68
CA MET A 195 -3.63 -1.62 -19.05
C MET A 195 -3.05 -1.28 -20.40
N HIS A 196 -3.88 -0.91 -21.35
CA HIS A 196 -3.48 -0.41 -22.66
C HIS A 196 -2.67 0.88 -22.54
N THR A 197 -3.18 1.86 -21.77
CA THR A 197 -2.50 3.13 -21.48
C THR A 197 -1.13 2.88 -20.82
N ALA A 198 -1.07 1.91 -19.92
CA ALA A 198 0.18 1.50 -19.27
C ALA A 198 1.14 0.73 -20.22
N GLY A 199 0.66 0.28 -21.40
CA GLY A 199 1.44 -0.52 -22.34
C GLY A 199 1.69 -1.96 -21.86
N LEU A 200 0.75 -2.52 -21.10
CA LEU A 200 0.82 -3.88 -20.58
C LEU A 200 0.17 -4.91 -21.50
N ILE A 201 -0.80 -4.47 -22.29
CA ILE A 201 -1.47 -5.26 -23.34
C ILE A 201 -1.52 -4.45 -24.64
N SER A 202 -1.66 -5.13 -25.78
CA SER A 202 -1.79 -4.52 -27.10
C SER A 202 -3.25 -4.41 -27.53
N ALA A 203 -3.57 -3.54 -28.51
CA ALA A 203 -4.92 -3.40 -29.07
C ALA A 203 -5.44 -4.67 -29.77
N SER A 204 -4.56 -5.66 -30.01
CA SER A 204 -4.92 -6.94 -30.63
C SER A 204 -5.35 -8.00 -29.59
N ASP A 205 -5.36 -7.68 -28.33
CA ASP A 205 -5.69 -8.59 -27.22
C ASP A 205 -7.16 -8.41 -26.74
N GLU A 206 -8.02 -7.79 -27.58
CA GLU A 206 -9.46 -7.60 -27.34
C GLU A 206 -10.30 -8.79 -27.79
#